data_dfb8af6d37c28707ec401c2731116f7c
#
_entry.id   dfb8af6d37c28707ec401c2731116f7c
#
_cell.length_a   1.000
_cell.length_b   1.000
_cell.length_c   1.000
_cell.angle_alpha   90.00
_cell.angle_beta   90.00
_cell.angle_gamma   90.00
#
_symmetry.space_group_name_H-M   'P 1'
#
loop_
_entity.id
_entity.type
_entity.pdbx_description
1 polymer ?
#
loop_
_entity_poly.entity_id
_entity_poly.type
_entity_poly.pdbx_seq_one_letter_code
_entity_poly.pdbx_strand_id
1 'polypeptide(L)'
;MKSHRKGRKQPGLRAGEILGLRKISIVLIIIGLLMITFSGLQGQTKDYKASLFGIKSNGTTLNTRSIQKAIDFIHENGGGRLVFDVGRYLTGTIYLKSNVTIHLLEGAVLVGSPNPFDYDTRRNWTALIFALEQENVGITGEGGVIDGQGFVVANNLVDLIHKGLVKDDLRNDRPRETIRPQNIYFWRCKNVRIEGITLKDPASWNQQYDQCQNVVIKNLIIDSKSYWNNDGVDIVDCDNVEVANLYIDAADDGICLKSHDEKAICQNVYIHNNVIRTSANGIKFGTASLGGFRNIRIIDNVVYDTYRSAITFAAVDGGFVEEVVVDRLKSINTGNVIFLRIGERWRPGKKGRMRNISISNVYAEVPATKPDAGYNYEGPWEHQPRNISPSSIVGQPDAFIENVILKNIEIHHPGGGDPNFARVGLDELDKVPELPASYPEFSMFKELPAWGFYVRHARNITFENIKLVAAKKDYRRAIVLDDVHTVRLKALQVQEPGPKKNPVYSYRSTEVRQEK
;
A
#
# COMPACT_ATOMS: atom_id res chain seq x y z
N MET A 1 -72.84 6.53 -46.76
CA MET A 1 -71.98 5.52 -46.12
C MET A 1 -71.29 6.15 -44.92
N LYS A 2 -71.70 5.79 -43.70
CA LYS A 2 -71.21 6.33 -42.42
C LYS A 2 -70.09 5.42 -41.91
N SER A 3 -68.90 5.95 -41.65
CA SER A 3 -67.78 5.23 -41.01
C SER A 3 -67.68 5.62 -39.52
N HIS A 4 -67.83 4.65 -38.66
CA HIS A 4 -67.71 4.78 -37.21
C HIS A 4 -66.23 4.80 -36.81
N ARG A 5 -65.77 5.87 -36.13
CA ARG A 5 -64.53 5.90 -35.34
C ARG A 5 -64.84 5.49 -33.89
N LYS A 6 -64.27 4.38 -33.46
CA LYS A 6 -64.25 3.97 -32.03
C LYS A 6 -63.11 4.68 -31.33
N GLY A 7 -63.46 5.54 -30.38
CA GLY A 7 -62.48 6.17 -29.44
C GLY A 7 -62.01 5.15 -28.38
N ARG A 8 -60.70 5.00 -28.19
CA ARG A 8 -60.09 4.30 -27.09
C ARG A 8 -60.04 5.22 -25.86
N LYS A 9 -60.73 4.82 -24.78
CA LYS A 9 -60.57 5.45 -23.43
C LYS A 9 -59.27 4.95 -22.82
N GLN A 10 -58.37 5.84 -22.34
CA GLN A 10 -57.27 5.52 -21.48
C GLN A 10 -57.79 5.26 -20.04
N PRO A 11 -57.25 4.28 -19.30
CA PRO A 11 -57.66 4.06 -17.91
C PRO A 11 -57.04 5.12 -16.99
N GLY A 12 -57.88 5.85 -16.25
CA GLY A 12 -57.44 6.76 -15.21
C GLY A 12 -56.91 6.02 -14.01
N LEU A 13 -55.78 6.50 -13.45
CA LEU A 13 -55.19 6.02 -12.23
C LEU A 13 -56.13 6.12 -11.04
N ARG A 14 -56.25 5.09 -10.20
CA ARG A 14 -57.12 5.03 -9.03
C ARG A 14 -56.58 5.95 -7.92
N ALA A 15 -57.47 6.61 -7.18
CA ALA A 15 -57.15 7.56 -6.12
C ALA A 15 -56.15 7.05 -5.04
N GLY A 16 -56.01 5.73 -4.86
CA GLY A 16 -55.07 5.14 -3.92
C GLY A 16 -53.61 5.23 -4.37
N GLU A 17 -53.32 5.26 -5.67
CA GLU A 17 -51.95 5.37 -6.20
C GLU A 17 -51.39 6.79 -6.07
N ILE A 18 -52.25 7.81 -6.14
CA ILE A 18 -51.86 9.21 -5.95
C ILE A 18 -51.49 9.49 -4.48
N LEU A 19 -52.14 8.85 -3.50
CA LEU A 19 -51.76 8.97 -2.10
C LEU A 19 -50.43 8.29 -1.76
N GLY A 20 -50.10 7.18 -2.41
CA GLY A 20 -48.83 6.47 -2.26
C GLY A 20 -47.65 7.31 -2.77
N LEU A 21 -47.75 7.88 -3.96
CA LEU A 21 -46.72 8.73 -4.56
C LEU A 21 -46.47 10.03 -3.75
N ARG A 22 -47.52 10.63 -3.15
CA ARG A 22 -47.35 11.82 -2.26
C ARG A 22 -46.64 11.47 -0.96
N LYS A 23 -46.88 10.29 -0.36
CA LYS A 23 -46.17 9.84 0.84
C LYS A 23 -44.71 9.55 0.59
N ILE A 24 -44.36 8.91 -0.55
CA ILE A 24 -42.98 8.66 -0.95
C ILE A 24 -42.24 9.98 -1.23
N SER A 25 -42.86 10.95 -1.90
CA SER A 25 -42.24 12.27 -2.13
C SER A 25 -42.00 13.05 -0.84
N ILE A 26 -42.89 12.99 0.13
CA ILE A 26 -42.72 13.68 1.44
C ILE A 26 -41.58 13.01 2.25
N VAL A 27 -41.48 11.67 2.24
CA VAL A 27 -40.40 10.94 2.93
C VAL A 27 -39.05 11.27 2.30
N LEU A 28 -38.96 11.34 0.97
CA LEU A 28 -37.71 11.72 0.27
C LEU A 28 -37.30 13.17 0.51
N ILE A 29 -38.27 14.10 0.63
CA ILE A 29 -38.02 15.51 0.98
C ILE A 29 -37.56 15.63 2.43
N ILE A 30 -38.13 14.87 3.38
CA ILE A 30 -37.72 14.87 4.79
C ILE A 30 -36.32 14.26 4.95
N ILE A 31 -36.00 13.18 4.22
CA ILE A 31 -34.63 12.59 4.19
C ILE A 31 -33.64 13.57 3.57
N GLY A 32 -33.99 14.25 2.48
CA GLY A 32 -33.17 15.29 1.86
C GLY A 32 -32.93 16.49 2.77
N LEU A 33 -33.94 16.95 3.52
CA LEU A 33 -33.82 18.02 4.52
C LEU A 33 -33.00 17.59 5.75
N LEU A 34 -33.13 16.34 6.21
CA LEU A 34 -32.29 15.79 7.27
C LEU A 34 -30.82 15.65 6.85
N MET A 35 -30.52 15.29 5.58
CA MET A 35 -29.15 15.28 5.08
C MET A 35 -28.54 16.69 4.92
N ILE A 36 -29.35 17.69 4.59
CA ILE A 36 -28.90 19.10 4.48
C ILE A 36 -28.64 19.71 5.87
N THR A 37 -29.36 19.29 6.90
CA THR A 37 -29.12 19.80 8.26
C THR A 37 -27.95 19.14 8.98
N PHE A 38 -27.48 17.94 8.53
CA PHE A 38 -26.27 17.32 9.07
C PHE A 38 -24.97 17.86 8.44
N SER A 39 -25.02 18.53 7.29
CA SER A 39 -23.86 19.19 6.67
C SER A 39 -23.59 20.61 7.19
N GLY A 40 -24.39 21.12 8.14
CA GLY A 40 -24.37 22.53 8.58
C GLY A 40 -23.79 22.83 9.97
N LEU A 41 -23.28 21.83 10.71
CA LEU A 41 -22.62 22.06 12.01
C LEU A 41 -21.18 21.54 12.01
N GLN A 42 -20.38 21.90 11.01
CA GLN A 42 -18.96 22.05 11.28
C GLN A 42 -18.78 23.34 12.06
N GLY A 43 -18.80 23.27 13.37
CA GLY A 43 -18.40 24.36 14.23
C GLY A 43 -17.04 24.87 13.75
N GLN A 44 -16.89 26.18 13.60
CA GLN A 44 -15.64 26.81 13.14
C GLN A 44 -14.50 26.29 14.01
N THR A 45 -13.59 25.50 13.43
CA THR A 45 -12.47 24.90 14.17
C THR A 45 -11.62 26.03 14.71
N LYS A 46 -11.44 26.09 16.03
CA LYS A 46 -10.70 27.16 16.69
C LYS A 46 -9.20 27.03 16.37
N ASP A 47 -8.61 28.10 15.89
CA ASP A 47 -7.19 28.20 15.54
C ASP A 47 -6.39 28.84 16.68
N TYR A 48 -5.26 28.22 17.01
CA TYR A 48 -4.31 28.70 18.00
C TYR A 48 -2.93 28.83 17.33
N LYS A 49 -2.45 30.05 17.17
CA LYS A 49 -1.12 30.27 16.58
C LYS A 49 -0.01 29.76 17.50
N ALA A 50 0.96 29.02 16.94
CA ALA A 50 2.10 28.49 17.67
C ALA A 50 2.89 29.58 18.42
N SER A 51 2.99 30.79 17.86
CA SER A 51 3.65 31.94 18.47
C SER A 51 3.06 32.36 19.83
N LEU A 52 1.76 32.12 20.07
CA LEU A 52 1.10 32.42 21.35
C LEU A 52 1.62 31.57 22.52
N PHE A 53 2.24 30.42 22.23
CA PHE A 53 2.78 29.50 23.23
C PHE A 53 4.32 29.64 23.38
N GLY A 54 4.89 30.69 22.84
CA GLY A 54 6.34 30.91 22.88
C GLY A 54 7.16 29.96 22.00
N ILE A 55 6.51 29.26 21.06
CA ILE A 55 7.16 28.38 20.09
C ILE A 55 7.97 29.25 19.11
N LYS A 56 9.25 28.93 18.93
CA LYS A 56 10.20 29.71 18.12
C LYS A 56 10.37 29.09 16.73
N SER A 57 10.29 29.92 15.70
CA SER A 57 10.38 29.53 14.27
C SER A 57 11.80 29.65 13.69
N ASN A 58 12.85 29.68 14.51
CA ASN A 58 14.23 29.97 14.12
C ASN A 58 15.08 28.74 13.71
N GLY A 59 14.50 27.52 13.77
CA GLY A 59 15.18 26.28 13.41
C GLY A 59 16.26 25.78 14.38
N THR A 60 16.54 26.50 15.45
CA THR A 60 17.61 26.15 16.41
C THR A 60 17.11 25.94 17.83
N THR A 61 16.02 26.61 18.22
CA THR A 61 15.40 26.43 19.53
C THR A 61 14.62 25.13 19.59
N LEU A 62 14.95 24.25 20.53
CA LEU A 62 14.16 23.03 20.77
C LEU A 62 12.81 23.36 21.40
N ASN A 63 11.74 23.20 20.65
CA ASN A 63 10.37 23.59 21.02
C ASN A 63 9.54 22.48 21.65
N THR A 64 10.06 21.27 21.85
CA THR A 64 9.29 20.08 22.27
C THR A 64 8.34 20.37 23.43
N ARG A 65 8.83 21.01 24.49
CA ARG A 65 8.02 21.35 25.68
C ARG A 65 6.93 22.40 25.39
N SER A 66 7.24 23.40 24.58
CA SER A 66 6.30 24.47 24.24
C SER A 66 5.19 23.95 23.32
N ILE A 67 5.55 23.10 22.34
CA ILE A 67 4.58 22.44 21.44
C ILE A 67 3.69 21.51 22.27
N GLN A 68 4.26 20.70 23.17
CA GLN A 68 3.45 19.80 24.00
C GLN A 68 2.47 20.58 24.91
N LYS A 69 2.92 21.66 25.54
CA LYS A 69 2.04 22.54 26.34
C LYS A 69 0.91 23.16 25.51
N ALA A 70 1.19 23.54 24.26
CA ALA A 70 0.16 24.05 23.35
C ALA A 70 -0.89 22.96 23.02
N ILE A 71 -0.44 21.74 22.71
CA ILE A 71 -1.32 20.60 22.45
C ILE A 71 -2.19 20.30 23.68
N ASP A 72 -1.59 20.25 24.87
CA ASP A 72 -2.28 20.00 26.13
C ASP A 72 -3.35 21.08 26.40
N PHE A 73 -2.98 22.35 26.26
CA PHE A 73 -3.90 23.47 26.43
C PHE A 73 -5.08 23.43 25.45
N ILE A 74 -4.82 23.15 24.17
CA ILE A 74 -5.87 23.08 23.14
C ILE A 74 -6.83 21.92 23.45
N HIS A 75 -6.32 20.77 23.83
CA HIS A 75 -7.11 19.62 24.24
C HIS A 75 -8.02 19.94 25.43
N GLU A 76 -7.48 20.55 26.50
CA GLU A 76 -8.20 20.93 27.72
C GLU A 76 -9.25 22.01 27.46
N ASN A 77 -9.09 22.81 26.42
CA ASN A 77 -10.04 23.86 26.01
C ASN A 77 -11.01 23.44 24.87
N GLY A 78 -11.26 22.13 24.74
CA GLY A 78 -12.27 21.59 23.83
C GLY A 78 -11.78 21.29 22.42
N GLY A 79 -10.47 21.40 22.18
CA GLY A 79 -9.87 21.07 20.88
C GLY A 79 -9.65 22.26 19.97
N GLY A 80 -9.08 21.99 18.80
CA GLY A 80 -8.77 22.99 17.78
C GLY A 80 -7.51 22.67 16.99
N ARG A 81 -7.05 23.65 16.20
CA ARG A 81 -5.82 23.51 15.42
C ARG A 81 -4.69 24.32 16.06
N LEU A 82 -3.53 23.68 16.25
CA LEU A 82 -2.26 24.37 16.53
C LEU A 82 -1.63 24.76 15.19
N VAL A 83 -1.67 26.04 14.86
CA VAL A 83 -1.28 26.58 13.55
C VAL A 83 0.15 27.09 13.58
N PHE A 84 0.96 26.58 12.67
CA PHE A 84 2.35 26.99 12.44
C PHE A 84 2.42 27.86 11.19
N ASP A 85 2.87 29.11 11.37
CA ASP A 85 3.16 30.05 10.29
C ASP A 85 4.53 29.72 9.64
N VAL A 86 4.94 30.50 8.64
CA VAL A 86 6.27 30.38 7.98
C VAL A 86 7.40 30.31 9.00
N GLY A 87 8.31 29.35 8.85
CA GLY A 87 9.49 29.19 9.69
C GLY A 87 9.87 27.73 9.95
N ARG A 88 10.96 27.52 10.67
CA ARG A 88 11.48 26.19 11.02
C ARG A 88 11.33 25.95 12.53
N TYR A 89 10.65 24.90 12.89
CA TYR A 89 10.28 24.58 14.28
C TYR A 89 10.94 23.27 14.71
N LEU A 90 12.12 23.36 15.33
CA LEU A 90 12.87 22.20 15.81
C LEU A 90 12.16 21.57 17.00
N THR A 91 11.96 20.25 16.96
CA THR A 91 11.33 19.48 18.04
C THR A 91 11.86 18.05 18.13
N GLY A 92 11.85 17.46 19.32
CA GLY A 92 11.87 16.03 19.55
C GLY A 92 10.47 15.46 19.56
N THR A 93 10.27 14.33 20.23
CA THR A 93 8.97 13.66 20.30
C THR A 93 7.87 14.53 20.92
N ILE A 94 6.74 14.64 20.22
CA ILE A 94 5.49 15.27 20.71
C ILE A 94 4.33 14.28 20.62
N TYR A 95 3.34 14.46 21.49
CA TYR A 95 2.16 13.60 21.61
C TYR A 95 0.89 14.40 21.30
N LEU A 96 0.20 14.03 20.22
CA LEU A 96 -1.14 14.57 19.93
C LEU A 96 -2.14 14.02 20.94
N LYS A 97 -3.12 14.85 21.24
CA LYS A 97 -4.27 14.53 22.08
C LYS A 97 -5.59 14.67 21.33
N SER A 98 -6.63 14.03 21.83
CA SER A 98 -7.95 14.03 21.20
C SER A 98 -8.46 15.44 20.91
N ASN A 99 -9.08 15.60 19.76
CA ASN A 99 -9.59 16.85 19.22
C ASN A 99 -8.51 17.92 18.90
N VAL A 100 -7.24 17.53 18.77
CA VAL A 100 -6.16 18.44 18.39
C VAL A 100 -5.62 18.08 17.01
N THR A 101 -5.49 19.11 16.16
CA THR A 101 -4.87 19.00 14.84
C THR A 101 -3.65 19.93 14.77
N ILE A 102 -2.50 19.43 14.37
CA ILE A 102 -1.38 20.26 13.90
C ILE A 102 -1.72 20.76 12.50
N HIS A 103 -1.59 22.07 12.29
CA HIS A 103 -1.83 22.68 10.98
C HIS A 103 -0.63 23.48 10.51
N LEU A 104 -0.04 23.07 9.40
CA LEU A 104 1.18 23.64 8.85
C LEU A 104 0.85 24.48 7.61
N LEU A 105 0.98 25.81 7.72
CA LEU A 105 0.80 26.71 6.58
C LEU A 105 1.96 26.58 5.59
N GLU A 106 1.82 27.16 4.41
CA GLU A 106 2.89 27.22 3.42
C GLU A 106 4.15 27.83 4.02
N GLY A 107 5.31 27.18 3.82
CA GLY A 107 6.60 27.60 4.38
C GLY A 107 6.81 27.25 5.86
N ALA A 108 5.84 26.63 6.54
CA ALA A 108 6.06 26.06 7.87
C ALA A 108 6.79 24.72 7.77
N VAL A 109 7.87 24.54 8.51
CA VAL A 109 8.62 23.28 8.57
C VAL A 109 8.75 22.82 10.02
N LEU A 110 8.08 21.71 10.37
CA LEU A 110 8.34 21.03 11.64
C LEU A 110 9.56 20.12 11.45
N VAL A 111 10.62 20.39 12.20
CA VAL A 111 11.93 19.75 12.01
C VAL A 111 12.23 18.82 13.18
N GLY A 112 12.51 17.55 12.90
CA GLY A 112 12.96 16.58 13.90
C GLY A 112 14.35 16.93 14.43
N SER A 113 14.59 16.72 15.72
CA SER A 113 15.90 16.96 16.33
C SER A 113 16.95 16.00 15.74
N PRO A 114 18.18 16.49 15.46
CA PRO A 114 19.30 15.62 15.11
C PRO A 114 19.83 14.80 16.30
N ASN A 115 19.44 15.16 17.53
CA ASN A 115 19.87 14.48 18.74
C ASN A 115 18.94 13.31 19.10
N PRO A 116 19.39 12.05 19.06
CA PRO A 116 18.54 10.88 19.39
C PRO A 116 17.93 10.91 20.79
N PHE A 117 18.55 11.61 21.76
CA PHE A 117 18.01 11.72 23.13
C PHE A 117 16.80 12.66 23.27
N ASP A 118 16.47 13.43 22.23
CA ASP A 118 15.27 14.26 22.21
C ASP A 118 14.00 13.46 21.84
N TYR A 119 14.16 12.18 21.51
CA TYR A 119 13.04 11.29 21.16
C TYR A 119 12.69 10.34 22.31
N ASP A 120 11.39 10.02 22.41
CA ASP A 120 10.92 9.04 23.39
C ASP A 120 11.13 7.61 22.89
N THR A 121 12.02 6.89 23.53
CA THR A 121 12.38 5.50 23.23
C THR A 121 11.73 4.47 24.16
N ARG A 122 10.82 4.89 25.05
CA ARG A 122 10.12 4.01 26.01
C ARG A 122 9.02 3.16 25.37
N ARG A 123 8.74 3.37 24.09
CA ARG A 123 7.75 2.64 23.31
C ARG A 123 8.43 1.59 22.42
N ASN A 124 7.62 0.71 21.85
CA ASN A 124 8.11 -0.29 20.88
C ASN A 124 8.65 0.33 19.60
N TRP A 125 8.20 1.55 19.27
CA TRP A 125 8.65 2.35 18.15
C TRP A 125 9.04 3.74 18.60
N THR A 126 9.96 4.37 17.89
CA THR A 126 10.36 5.75 18.09
C THR A 126 9.76 6.62 16.99
N ALA A 127 9.19 7.78 17.34
CA ALA A 127 8.62 8.70 16.35
C ALA A 127 8.76 10.17 16.78
N LEU A 128 8.67 11.07 15.80
CA LEU A 128 8.60 12.50 16.02
C LEU A 128 7.23 12.90 16.58
N ILE A 129 6.15 12.36 15.97
CA ILE A 129 4.77 12.66 16.37
C ILE A 129 4.04 11.37 16.71
N PHE A 130 3.60 11.28 17.95
CA PHE A 130 2.73 10.21 18.44
C PHE A 130 1.28 10.65 18.60
N ALA A 131 0.36 9.72 18.37
CA ALA A 131 -0.99 9.75 18.94
C ALA A 131 -1.31 8.33 19.43
N LEU A 132 -1.69 8.19 20.69
CA LEU A 132 -1.90 6.89 21.33
C LEU A 132 -3.29 6.86 21.96
N GLU A 133 -4.20 6.02 21.41
CA GLU A 133 -5.57 5.88 21.89
C GLU A 133 -6.34 7.21 21.90
N GLN A 134 -6.18 8.01 20.84
CA GLN A 134 -6.78 9.34 20.69
C GLN A 134 -7.89 9.33 19.64
N GLU A 135 -8.81 10.30 19.75
CA GLU A 135 -9.90 10.47 18.77
C GLU A 135 -9.87 11.88 18.15
N ASN A 136 -10.30 11.99 16.89
CA ASN A 136 -10.37 13.25 16.15
C ASN A 136 -9.01 13.97 16.12
N VAL A 137 -7.97 13.26 15.74
CA VAL A 137 -6.60 13.79 15.65
C VAL A 137 -6.16 13.94 14.21
N GLY A 138 -5.30 14.89 13.95
CA GLY A 138 -4.81 15.06 12.59
C GLY A 138 -3.57 15.93 12.47
N ILE A 139 -3.01 15.86 11.26
CA ILE A 139 -1.97 16.76 10.80
C ILE A 139 -2.41 17.22 9.42
N THR A 140 -2.66 18.51 9.27
CA THR A 140 -3.14 19.09 8.01
C THR A 140 -2.27 20.27 7.62
N GLY A 141 -2.39 20.71 6.38
CA GLY A 141 -1.63 21.89 5.97
C GLY A 141 -1.97 22.40 4.58
N GLU A 142 -1.29 23.46 4.22
CA GLU A 142 -1.35 24.15 2.92
C GLU A 142 0.04 24.10 2.28
N GLY A 143 0.65 22.88 2.16
CA GLY A 143 2.00 22.70 1.63
C GLY A 143 3.12 22.79 2.69
N GLY A 144 2.79 22.83 3.98
CA GLY A 144 3.79 22.76 5.05
C GLY A 144 4.51 21.41 5.11
N VAL A 145 5.63 21.34 5.79
CA VAL A 145 6.57 20.21 5.76
C VAL A 145 6.82 19.63 7.14
N ILE A 146 6.88 18.30 7.25
CA ILE A 146 7.52 17.59 8.35
C ILE A 146 8.82 17.00 7.83
N ASP A 147 9.94 17.41 8.41
CA ASP A 147 11.30 17.01 8.04
C ASP A 147 11.94 16.23 9.20
N GLY A 148 12.02 14.91 9.06
CA GLY A 148 12.55 14.03 10.12
C GLY A 148 14.05 14.11 10.33
N GLN A 149 14.81 14.74 9.43
CA GLN A 149 16.29 14.75 9.42
C GLN A 149 16.92 13.35 9.55
N GLY A 150 16.27 12.35 8.92
CA GLY A 150 16.53 10.94 9.17
C GLY A 150 17.97 10.48 8.97
N PHE A 151 18.64 10.98 7.92
CA PHE A 151 20.05 10.70 7.71
C PHE A 151 20.91 11.14 8.91
N VAL A 152 20.68 12.35 9.40
CA VAL A 152 21.50 12.94 10.49
C VAL A 152 21.25 12.22 11.80
N VAL A 153 19.97 12.04 12.18
CA VAL A 153 19.63 11.40 13.45
C VAL A 153 20.01 9.92 13.48
N ALA A 154 19.88 9.19 12.35
CA ALA A 154 20.30 7.81 12.26
C ALA A 154 21.81 7.62 12.39
N ASN A 155 22.61 8.47 11.74
CA ASN A 155 24.07 8.42 11.86
C ASN A 155 24.55 8.83 13.26
N ASN A 156 23.91 9.84 13.88
CA ASN A 156 24.18 10.18 15.28
C ASN A 156 23.84 9.00 16.22
N LEU A 157 22.79 8.25 15.92
CA LEU A 157 22.44 7.04 16.68
C LEU A 157 23.52 5.95 16.53
N VAL A 158 24.05 5.73 15.31
CA VAL A 158 25.17 4.81 15.05
C VAL A 158 26.40 5.20 15.89
N ASP A 159 26.74 6.51 15.90
CA ASP A 159 27.86 7.03 16.71
C ASP A 159 27.65 6.78 18.21
N LEU A 160 26.44 6.99 18.73
CA LEU A 160 26.10 6.71 20.12
C LEU A 160 26.18 5.22 20.47
N ILE A 161 25.81 4.32 19.55
CA ILE A 161 25.94 2.88 19.73
C ILE A 161 27.41 2.49 19.80
N HIS A 162 28.26 2.98 18.89
CA HIS A 162 29.70 2.71 18.92
C HIS A 162 30.39 3.25 20.18
N LYS A 163 29.88 4.33 20.76
CA LYS A 163 30.35 4.87 22.05
C LYS A 163 29.81 4.11 23.27
N GLY A 164 28.96 3.11 23.08
CA GLY A 164 28.31 2.36 24.16
C GLY A 164 27.27 3.14 24.95
N LEU A 165 26.80 4.29 24.44
CA LEU A 165 25.78 5.14 25.07
C LEU A 165 24.35 4.71 24.72
N VAL A 166 24.17 3.98 23.62
CA VAL A 166 22.92 3.34 23.21
C VAL A 166 23.20 1.86 22.95
N LYS A 167 22.35 1.00 23.46
CA LYS A 167 22.50 -0.45 23.26
C LYS A 167 21.71 -0.92 22.03
N ASP A 168 22.39 -1.39 21.01
CA ASP A 168 21.82 -2.05 19.85
C ASP A 168 22.85 -3.00 19.22
N ASP A 169 22.37 -4.11 18.66
CA ASP A 169 23.17 -5.05 17.87
C ASP A 169 23.06 -4.62 16.41
N LEU A 170 23.89 -3.70 15.94
CA LEU A 170 23.85 -3.20 14.57
C LEU A 170 23.65 -4.33 13.54
N ARG A 171 22.47 -4.39 12.95
CA ARG A 171 22.16 -5.39 11.93
C ARG A 171 22.55 -4.84 10.56
N ASN A 172 23.51 -5.48 9.89
CA ASN A 172 24.09 -4.99 8.64
C ASN A 172 24.57 -3.52 8.78
N ASP A 173 25.33 -3.24 9.83
CA ASP A 173 25.91 -1.93 10.15
C ASP A 173 24.90 -0.79 10.31
N ARG A 174 23.66 -1.11 10.65
CA ARG A 174 22.60 -0.12 10.89
C ARG A 174 21.81 -0.41 12.17
N PRO A 175 21.33 0.63 12.87
CA PRO A 175 20.45 0.46 14.02
C PRO A 175 19.13 -0.17 13.60
N ARG A 176 18.48 -0.91 14.52
CA ARG A 176 17.14 -1.47 14.27
C ARG A 176 16.15 -0.36 13.93
N GLU A 177 15.20 -0.67 13.06
CA GLU A 177 14.16 0.26 12.61
C GLU A 177 13.33 0.85 13.76
N THR A 178 13.13 0.09 14.83
CA THR A 178 12.28 0.49 15.96
C THR A 178 12.88 1.60 16.84
N ILE A 179 14.21 1.76 16.87
CA ILE A 179 14.88 2.79 17.65
C ILE A 179 15.23 4.04 16.83
N ARG A 180 15.01 3.99 15.52
CA ARG A 180 15.16 5.12 14.60
C ARG A 180 13.80 5.84 14.47
N PRO A 181 13.73 7.18 14.61
CA PRO A 181 12.44 7.86 14.62
C PRO A 181 11.74 7.84 13.25
N GLN A 182 10.49 7.44 13.28
CA GLN A 182 9.50 7.70 12.23
C GLN A 182 9.04 9.16 12.29
N ASN A 183 8.46 9.70 11.22
CA ASN A 183 7.82 11.01 11.31
C ASN A 183 6.51 10.94 12.11
N ILE A 184 5.68 9.91 11.87
CA ILE A 184 4.36 9.75 12.49
C ILE A 184 4.17 8.31 12.95
N TYR A 185 3.71 8.14 14.19
CA TYR A 185 3.20 6.86 14.70
C TYR A 185 1.91 7.05 15.47
N PHE A 186 0.80 6.55 14.93
CA PHE A 186 -0.52 6.60 15.56
C PHE A 186 -0.99 5.18 15.90
N TRP A 187 -1.38 4.98 17.14
CA TRP A 187 -1.82 3.68 17.65
C TRP A 187 -3.19 3.75 18.29
N ARG A 188 -4.10 2.88 17.84
CA ARG A 188 -5.48 2.77 18.33
C ARG A 188 -6.25 4.09 18.32
N CYS A 189 -5.97 4.93 17.33
CA CYS A 189 -6.65 6.20 17.15
C CYS A 189 -7.91 6.04 16.29
N LYS A 190 -8.89 6.94 16.51
CA LYS A 190 -10.11 7.00 15.71
C LYS A 190 -10.28 8.37 15.06
N ASN A 191 -10.84 8.39 13.84
CA ASN A 191 -11.08 9.61 13.08
C ASN A 191 -9.76 10.38 12.88
N VAL A 192 -8.82 9.75 12.20
CA VAL A 192 -7.50 10.31 11.89
C VAL A 192 -7.52 11.00 10.53
N ARG A 193 -6.92 12.19 10.42
CA ARG A 193 -6.81 12.94 9.17
C ARG A 193 -5.40 13.45 8.95
N ILE A 194 -4.77 13.03 7.86
CA ILE A 194 -3.45 13.53 7.42
C ILE A 194 -3.62 14.07 6.00
N GLU A 195 -3.41 15.37 5.80
CA GLU A 195 -3.75 15.99 4.52
C GLU A 195 -2.97 17.27 4.22
N GLY A 196 -2.59 17.45 2.93
CA GLY A 196 -2.10 18.71 2.38
C GLY A 196 -0.70 19.11 2.85
N ILE A 197 0.16 18.14 3.20
CA ILE A 197 1.52 18.37 3.71
C ILE A 197 2.55 17.53 2.94
N THR A 198 3.82 17.91 3.12
CA THR A 198 4.97 17.10 2.71
C THR A 198 5.56 16.40 3.92
N LEU A 199 5.76 15.08 3.80
CA LEU A 199 6.47 14.24 4.79
C LEU A 199 7.79 13.80 4.17
N LYS A 200 8.91 14.18 4.79
CA LYS A 200 10.22 13.84 4.22
C LYS A 200 11.23 13.38 5.27
N ASP A 201 12.25 12.72 4.77
CA ASP A 201 13.48 12.36 5.48
C ASP A 201 13.25 11.70 6.85
N PRO A 202 12.45 10.62 6.97
CA PRO A 202 12.36 9.85 8.21
C PRO A 202 13.64 9.04 8.45
N ALA A 203 13.92 8.66 9.69
CA ALA A 203 15.03 7.74 9.98
C ALA A 203 14.63 6.26 9.87
N SER A 204 13.34 5.96 9.78
CA SER A 204 12.74 4.64 9.60
C SER A 204 11.52 4.77 8.69
N TRP A 205 10.44 4.00 8.88
CA TRP A 205 9.18 4.18 8.16
C TRP A 205 8.70 5.62 8.26
N ASN A 206 8.06 6.14 7.22
CA ASN A 206 7.70 7.55 7.27
C ASN A 206 6.51 7.79 8.21
N GLN A 207 5.44 7.05 8.00
CA GLN A 207 4.23 7.17 8.79
C GLN A 207 3.59 5.79 9.01
N GLN A 208 3.23 5.50 10.24
CA GLN A 208 2.59 4.26 10.63
C GLN A 208 1.28 4.52 11.37
N TYR A 209 0.24 3.83 10.93
CA TYR A 209 -1.07 3.78 11.59
C TYR A 209 -1.31 2.35 12.03
N ASP A 210 -1.44 2.12 13.33
CA ASP A 210 -1.52 0.78 13.92
C ASP A 210 -2.82 0.65 14.72
N GLN A 211 -3.68 -0.31 14.34
CA GLN A 211 -5.00 -0.55 14.91
C GLN A 211 -5.91 0.70 14.95
N CYS A 212 -5.73 1.60 13.98
CA CYS A 212 -6.54 2.82 13.85
C CYS A 212 -7.84 2.58 13.08
N GLN A 213 -8.84 3.43 13.32
CA GLN A 213 -10.14 3.37 12.65
C GLN A 213 -10.51 4.72 12.03
N ASN A 214 -11.16 4.70 10.86
CA ASN A 214 -11.56 5.89 10.11
C ASN A 214 -10.36 6.81 9.84
N VAL A 215 -9.41 6.31 9.05
CA VAL A 215 -8.17 7.01 8.71
C VAL A 215 -8.26 7.59 7.30
N VAL A 216 -7.98 8.87 7.14
CA VAL A 216 -7.94 9.57 5.85
C VAL A 216 -6.53 10.13 5.63
N ILE A 217 -5.86 9.67 4.59
CA ILE A 217 -4.51 10.09 4.18
C ILE A 217 -4.60 10.60 2.75
N LYS A 218 -4.53 11.91 2.55
CA LYS A 218 -4.78 12.51 1.23
C LYS A 218 -3.86 13.67 0.89
N ASN A 219 -3.64 13.87 -0.42
CA ASN A 219 -2.97 15.06 -0.95
C ASN A 219 -1.61 15.28 -0.30
N LEU A 220 -0.79 14.23 -0.19
CA LEU A 220 0.55 14.30 0.40
C LEU A 220 1.63 14.18 -0.67
N ILE A 221 2.75 14.85 -0.40
CA ILE A 221 4.05 14.55 -1.01
C ILE A 221 4.86 13.77 0.04
N ILE A 222 5.35 12.58 -0.33
CA ILE A 222 6.15 11.72 0.54
C ILE A 222 7.50 11.53 -0.11
N ASP A 223 8.54 12.09 0.51
CA ASP A 223 9.94 11.96 0.11
C ASP A 223 10.70 11.18 1.22
N SER A 224 10.76 9.85 1.07
CA SER A 224 11.19 8.91 2.08
C SER A 224 12.44 8.15 1.61
N LYS A 225 13.60 8.83 1.52
CA LYS A 225 14.83 8.29 0.91
C LYS A 225 16.10 8.54 1.71
N SER A 226 15.97 8.99 2.93
CA SER A 226 17.12 9.45 3.72
C SER A 226 17.90 8.33 4.39
N TYR A 227 17.28 7.16 4.61
CA TYR A 227 17.91 6.03 5.28
C TYR A 227 17.25 4.70 4.90
N TRP A 228 17.67 3.60 5.52
CA TRP A 228 17.10 2.27 5.36
C TRP A 228 15.69 2.17 5.94
N ASN A 229 14.84 1.31 5.36
CA ASN A 229 13.45 1.09 5.75
C ASN A 229 12.62 2.38 5.70
N ASN A 230 12.83 3.17 4.69
CA ASN A 230 12.07 4.39 4.45
C ASN A 230 10.83 4.06 3.60
N ASP A 231 9.87 3.34 4.21
CA ASP A 231 8.55 3.09 3.63
C ASP A 231 7.79 4.42 3.50
N GLY A 232 6.85 4.51 2.57
CA GLY A 232 6.04 5.72 2.39
C GLY A 232 4.87 5.79 3.37
N VAL A 233 4.02 4.76 3.40
CA VAL A 233 2.83 4.66 4.26
C VAL A 233 2.69 3.24 4.77
N ASP A 234 2.58 3.06 6.08
CA ASP A 234 2.33 1.78 6.72
C ASP A 234 0.96 1.76 7.42
N ILE A 235 0.09 0.86 6.99
CA ILE A 235 -1.26 0.67 7.52
C ILE A 235 -1.29 -0.70 8.18
N VAL A 236 -1.36 -0.74 9.52
CA VAL A 236 -1.20 -1.96 10.31
C VAL A 236 -2.51 -2.25 11.06
N ASP A 237 -3.15 -3.38 10.76
CA ASP A 237 -4.37 -3.83 11.46
C ASP A 237 -5.47 -2.76 11.59
N CYS A 238 -5.58 -1.85 10.61
CA CYS A 238 -6.53 -0.74 10.60
C CYS A 238 -7.86 -1.12 9.95
N ASP A 239 -8.92 -0.38 10.30
CA ASP A 239 -10.24 -0.52 9.71
C ASP A 239 -10.77 0.81 9.17
N ASN A 240 -11.34 0.79 7.95
CA ASN A 240 -11.87 1.95 7.25
C ASN A 240 -10.80 3.02 6.98
N VAL A 241 -9.95 2.76 5.99
CA VAL A 241 -8.83 3.63 5.61
C VAL A 241 -8.96 4.10 4.16
N GLU A 242 -8.77 5.38 3.93
CA GLU A 242 -8.66 5.95 2.59
C GLU A 242 -7.27 6.56 2.38
N VAL A 243 -6.59 6.13 1.29
CA VAL A 243 -5.27 6.64 0.87
C VAL A 243 -5.39 7.16 -0.55
N ALA A 244 -5.30 8.46 -0.74
CA ALA A 244 -5.60 9.06 -2.04
C ALA A 244 -4.74 10.27 -2.40
N ASN A 245 -4.48 10.42 -3.72
CA ASN A 245 -3.78 11.57 -4.28
C ASN A 245 -2.40 11.78 -3.65
N LEU A 246 -1.66 10.72 -3.42
CA LEU A 246 -0.30 10.78 -2.91
C LEU A 246 0.71 10.77 -4.07
N TYR A 247 1.77 11.55 -3.92
CA TYR A 247 2.99 11.42 -4.69
C TYR A 247 4.07 10.84 -3.76
N ILE A 248 4.49 9.61 -4.02
CA ILE A 248 5.40 8.84 -3.15
C ILE A 248 6.71 8.57 -3.87
N ASP A 249 7.83 8.91 -3.22
CA ASP A 249 9.17 8.53 -3.59
C ASP A 249 9.87 7.94 -2.36
N ALA A 250 10.00 6.60 -2.30
CA ALA A 250 10.39 5.86 -1.09
C ALA A 250 11.56 4.91 -1.36
N ALA A 251 12.49 4.78 -0.42
CA ALA A 251 13.63 3.85 -0.52
C ALA A 251 13.28 2.43 -0.05
N ASP A 252 12.08 2.19 0.47
CA ASP A 252 11.51 0.87 0.74
C ASP A 252 10.06 0.85 0.22
N ASP A 253 9.12 0.06 0.73
CA ASP A 253 7.78 -0.10 0.17
C ASP A 253 6.99 1.24 0.08
N GLY A 254 6.27 1.47 -1.01
CA GLY A 254 5.53 2.72 -1.22
C GLY A 254 4.31 2.84 -0.32
N ILE A 255 3.31 1.97 -0.49
CA ILE A 255 2.15 1.81 0.40
C ILE A 255 2.14 0.38 0.89
N CYS A 256 2.26 0.19 2.20
CA CYS A 256 2.37 -1.12 2.80
C CYS A 256 1.23 -1.38 3.81
N LEU A 257 0.47 -2.44 3.59
CA LEU A 257 -0.50 -2.95 4.54
C LEU A 257 0.15 -4.09 5.33
N LYS A 258 0.08 -4.05 6.65
CA LYS A 258 0.65 -5.07 7.53
C LYS A 258 -0.40 -5.59 8.51
N SER A 259 -0.21 -6.78 9.02
CA SER A 259 -1.03 -7.34 10.11
C SER A 259 -0.09 -7.96 11.15
N HIS A 260 0.00 -7.30 12.30
CA HIS A 260 0.90 -7.65 13.40
C HIS A 260 0.20 -8.43 14.51
N ASP A 261 -1.13 -8.37 14.57
CA ASP A 261 -1.93 -9.07 15.57
C ASP A 261 -2.79 -10.14 14.89
N GLU A 262 -2.69 -11.42 15.36
CA GLU A 262 -3.50 -12.51 14.81
C GLU A 262 -5.01 -12.35 15.04
N LYS A 263 -5.41 -11.49 15.96
CA LYS A 263 -6.80 -11.22 16.33
C LYS A 263 -7.35 -9.97 15.62
N ALA A 264 -6.50 -9.21 14.94
CA ALA A 264 -6.87 -8.02 14.21
C ALA A 264 -6.84 -8.26 12.69
N ILE A 265 -7.54 -7.44 11.96
CA ILE A 265 -7.63 -7.52 10.50
C ILE A 265 -7.42 -6.12 9.94
N CYS A 266 -6.50 -5.98 8.99
CA CYS A 266 -6.41 -4.79 8.16
C CYS A 266 -7.51 -4.87 7.09
N GLN A 267 -8.57 -4.04 7.20
CA GLN A 267 -9.74 -4.19 6.35
C GLN A 267 -10.39 -2.86 5.93
N ASN A 268 -11.27 -2.94 4.91
CA ASN A 268 -12.00 -1.79 4.38
C ASN A 268 -11.06 -0.66 3.96
N VAL A 269 -10.01 -1.00 3.18
CA VAL A 269 -8.99 -0.04 2.75
C VAL A 269 -9.23 0.34 1.29
N TYR A 270 -9.24 1.64 1.01
CA TYR A 270 -9.37 2.18 -0.33
C TYR A 270 -8.13 3.01 -0.70
N ILE A 271 -7.34 2.51 -1.66
CA ILE A 271 -6.10 3.10 -2.17
C ILE A 271 -6.36 3.57 -3.60
N HIS A 272 -6.32 4.89 -3.84
CA HIS A 272 -6.64 5.36 -5.19
C HIS A 272 -5.94 6.66 -5.60
N ASN A 273 -5.76 6.84 -6.90
CA ASN A 273 -5.17 8.03 -7.52
C ASN A 273 -3.77 8.37 -6.98
N ASN A 274 -2.95 7.37 -6.68
CA ASN A 274 -1.61 7.60 -6.19
C ASN A 274 -0.58 7.41 -7.30
N VAL A 275 0.52 8.15 -7.19
CA VAL A 275 1.71 8.04 -8.06
C VAL A 275 2.87 7.61 -7.19
N ILE A 276 3.42 6.43 -7.47
CA ILE A 276 4.36 5.75 -6.57
C ILE A 276 5.64 5.39 -7.32
N ARG A 277 6.78 5.78 -6.76
CA ARG A 277 8.12 5.36 -7.12
C ARG A 277 8.80 4.79 -5.89
N THR A 278 9.51 3.65 -6.03
CA THR A 278 10.15 3.05 -4.85
C THR A 278 11.30 2.09 -5.23
N SER A 279 12.26 1.90 -4.31
CA SER A 279 13.27 0.86 -4.46
C SER A 279 12.79 -0.53 -4.02
N ALA A 280 11.57 -0.66 -3.52
CA ALA A 280 10.98 -1.95 -3.13
C ALA A 280 9.66 -2.21 -3.87
N ASN A 281 8.54 -2.42 -3.20
CA ASN A 281 7.25 -2.68 -3.85
C ASN A 281 6.36 -1.43 -3.89
N GLY A 282 5.65 -1.23 -4.98
CA GLY A 282 4.71 -0.12 -5.09
C GLY A 282 3.61 -0.18 -4.05
N ILE A 283 2.79 -1.24 -4.08
CA ILE A 283 1.74 -1.51 -3.09
C ILE A 283 1.93 -2.95 -2.59
N LYS A 284 2.07 -3.12 -1.27
CA LYS A 284 2.38 -4.41 -0.66
C LYS A 284 1.45 -4.75 0.50
N PHE A 285 1.02 -6.00 0.57
CA PHE A 285 0.41 -6.61 1.76
C PHE A 285 1.45 -7.51 2.42
N GLY A 286 1.75 -7.22 3.65
CA GLY A 286 2.81 -7.90 4.38
C GLY A 286 4.10 -7.04 4.52
N THR A 287 5.26 -7.60 4.83
CA THR A 287 5.44 -9.05 5.00
C THR A 287 4.67 -9.61 6.20
N ALA A 288 4.59 -8.86 7.33
CA ALA A 288 3.81 -9.29 8.48
C ALA A 288 2.33 -9.47 8.11
N SER A 289 1.82 -10.69 8.29
CA SER A 289 0.49 -11.14 7.87
C SER A 289 -0.11 -12.13 8.86
N LEU A 290 -0.15 -11.73 10.15
CA LEU A 290 -0.59 -12.62 11.24
C LEU A 290 -2.11 -12.79 11.30
N GLY A 291 -2.88 -11.71 11.24
CA GLY A 291 -4.34 -11.72 11.24
C GLY A 291 -4.92 -11.76 9.83
N GLY A 292 -4.58 -10.79 9.00
CA GLY A 292 -4.94 -10.82 7.58
C GLY A 292 -5.46 -9.50 7.00
N PHE A 293 -5.90 -9.60 5.74
CA PHE A 293 -6.33 -8.47 4.91
C PHE A 293 -7.67 -8.80 4.25
N ARG A 294 -8.67 -7.90 4.35
CA ARG A 294 -9.99 -8.12 3.75
C ARG A 294 -10.61 -6.85 3.19
N ASN A 295 -11.38 -6.99 2.12
CA ASN A 295 -12.14 -5.90 1.49
C ASN A 295 -11.25 -4.70 1.16
N ILE A 296 -10.30 -4.90 0.23
CA ILE A 296 -9.33 -3.89 -0.15
C ILE A 296 -9.50 -3.54 -1.63
N ARG A 297 -9.54 -2.26 -1.92
CA ARG A 297 -9.68 -1.72 -3.27
C ARG A 297 -8.49 -0.85 -3.62
N ILE A 298 -7.85 -1.15 -4.73
CA ILE A 298 -6.68 -0.45 -5.28
C ILE A 298 -7.03 0.02 -6.69
N ILE A 299 -7.35 1.29 -6.85
CA ILE A 299 -8.01 1.81 -8.05
C ILE A 299 -7.26 3.05 -8.59
N ASP A 300 -7.04 3.13 -9.91
CA ASP A 300 -6.44 4.31 -10.55
C ASP A 300 -5.05 4.70 -9.99
N ASN A 301 -4.16 3.71 -9.82
CA ASN A 301 -2.81 3.98 -9.33
C ASN A 301 -1.76 3.86 -10.43
N VAL A 302 -0.70 4.65 -10.32
CA VAL A 302 0.49 4.59 -11.16
C VAL A 302 1.69 4.19 -10.32
N VAL A 303 2.38 3.12 -10.73
CA VAL A 303 3.66 2.69 -10.14
C VAL A 303 4.72 2.79 -11.23
N TYR A 304 5.84 3.46 -10.97
CA TYR A 304 6.88 3.65 -11.97
C TYR A 304 8.28 3.56 -11.36
N ASP A 305 9.28 3.27 -12.18
CA ASP A 305 10.70 3.15 -11.77
C ASP A 305 10.89 2.39 -10.45
N THR A 306 10.12 1.31 -10.30
CA THR A 306 10.04 0.54 -9.06
C THR A 306 10.89 -0.72 -9.16
N TYR A 307 11.74 -0.91 -8.16
CA TYR A 307 12.74 -1.97 -8.18
C TYR A 307 12.15 -3.37 -8.14
N ARG A 308 11.12 -3.62 -7.30
CA ARG A 308 10.48 -4.92 -7.16
C ARG A 308 9.14 -4.96 -7.88
N SER A 309 8.08 -5.34 -7.20
CA SER A 309 6.77 -5.52 -7.82
C SER A 309 5.90 -4.26 -7.75
N ALA A 310 5.08 -4.04 -8.78
CA ALA A 310 4.04 -3.02 -8.70
C ALA A 310 3.05 -3.33 -7.58
N ILE A 311 2.61 -4.61 -7.50
CA ILE A 311 1.79 -5.13 -6.40
C ILE A 311 2.33 -6.45 -5.88
N THR A 312 2.38 -6.58 -4.55
CA THR A 312 2.76 -7.80 -3.83
C THR A 312 1.74 -8.12 -2.74
N PHE A 313 1.11 -9.29 -2.80
CA PHE A 313 0.22 -9.76 -1.73
C PHE A 313 0.81 -11.01 -1.10
N ALA A 314 1.17 -10.92 0.18
CA ALA A 314 1.80 -12.00 0.91
C ALA A 314 0.96 -12.42 2.13
N ALA A 315 0.54 -13.68 2.16
CA ALA A 315 -0.04 -14.34 3.34
C ALA A 315 0.95 -15.39 3.83
N VAL A 316 1.95 -14.98 4.60
CA VAL A 316 3.11 -15.83 4.94
C VAL A 316 3.32 -16.09 6.44
N ASP A 317 2.46 -15.52 7.30
CA ASP A 317 2.56 -15.67 8.75
C ASP A 317 1.31 -16.31 9.38
N GLY A 318 0.52 -17.01 8.56
CA GLY A 318 -0.68 -17.73 9.00
C GLY A 318 -2.00 -16.97 8.92
N GLY A 319 -1.97 -15.70 8.51
CA GLY A 319 -3.17 -14.90 8.22
C GLY A 319 -3.72 -15.13 6.81
N PHE A 320 -4.53 -14.20 6.33
CA PHE A 320 -5.19 -14.34 5.04
C PHE A 320 -5.18 -13.06 4.20
N VAL A 321 -5.42 -13.21 2.89
CA VAL A 321 -5.74 -12.13 1.94
C VAL A 321 -7.03 -12.52 1.22
N GLU A 322 -8.10 -11.73 1.42
CA GLU A 322 -9.41 -12.03 0.84
C GLU A 322 -10.12 -10.76 0.32
N GLU A 323 -10.90 -10.91 -0.74
CA GLU A 323 -11.76 -9.85 -1.27
C GLU A 323 -10.96 -8.61 -1.68
N VAL A 324 -9.98 -8.80 -2.57
CA VAL A 324 -9.13 -7.71 -3.08
C VAL A 324 -9.50 -7.39 -4.53
N VAL A 325 -9.67 -6.12 -4.81
CA VAL A 325 -9.90 -5.60 -6.16
C VAL A 325 -8.80 -4.62 -6.53
N VAL A 326 -8.09 -4.92 -7.62
CA VAL A 326 -7.16 -4.01 -8.29
C VAL A 326 -7.75 -3.65 -9.65
N ASP A 327 -7.87 -2.37 -9.92
CA ASP A 327 -8.42 -1.90 -11.20
C ASP A 327 -7.71 -0.63 -11.68
N ARG A 328 -7.47 -0.55 -12.99
CA ARG A 328 -6.79 0.58 -13.63
C ARG A 328 -5.43 0.91 -12.98
N LEU A 329 -4.55 -0.10 -12.98
CA LEU A 329 -3.16 0.03 -12.56
C LEU A 329 -2.26 0.26 -13.78
N LYS A 330 -1.47 1.33 -13.75
CA LYS A 330 -0.40 1.56 -14.72
C LYS A 330 0.96 1.32 -14.04
N SER A 331 1.75 0.39 -14.59
CA SER A 331 3.07 0.01 -14.05
C SER A 331 4.13 0.22 -15.13
N ILE A 332 5.01 1.20 -14.95
CA ILE A 332 6.01 1.59 -15.95
C ILE A 332 7.42 1.40 -15.40
N ASN A 333 8.26 0.69 -16.14
CA ASN A 333 9.64 0.41 -15.72
C ASN A 333 9.70 -0.21 -14.31
N THR A 334 8.91 -1.27 -14.09
CA THR A 334 8.78 -1.95 -12.80
C THR A 334 9.33 -3.36 -12.89
N GLY A 335 10.16 -3.76 -11.96
CA GLY A 335 10.90 -5.04 -12.00
C GLY A 335 10.02 -6.28 -12.07
N ASN A 336 8.79 -6.21 -11.54
CA ASN A 336 7.75 -7.24 -11.63
C ASN A 336 6.37 -6.57 -11.56
N VAL A 337 5.32 -7.18 -12.10
CA VAL A 337 3.99 -6.58 -12.10
C VAL A 337 3.14 -7.09 -10.94
N ILE A 338 3.01 -8.41 -10.83
CA ILE A 338 2.12 -9.07 -9.86
C ILE A 338 2.87 -10.18 -9.15
N PHE A 339 2.89 -10.15 -7.82
CA PHE A 339 3.44 -11.20 -6.99
C PHE A 339 2.47 -11.58 -5.87
N LEU A 340 1.83 -12.76 -5.98
CA LEU A 340 0.92 -13.31 -4.98
C LEU A 340 1.56 -14.53 -4.33
N ARG A 341 1.65 -14.56 -2.98
CA ARG A 341 2.38 -15.59 -2.25
C ARG A 341 1.68 -16.05 -0.98
N ILE A 342 1.48 -17.36 -0.85
CA ILE A 342 1.21 -18.03 0.44
C ILE A 342 2.52 -18.64 0.94
N GLY A 343 2.81 -18.47 2.22
CA GLY A 343 3.97 -19.06 2.89
C GLY A 343 3.67 -19.49 4.33
N GLU A 344 4.76 -19.81 5.04
CA GLU A 344 4.73 -20.28 6.42
C GLU A 344 6.01 -19.81 7.13
N ARG A 345 6.13 -18.49 7.37
CA ARG A 345 7.42 -17.90 7.76
C ARG A 345 7.69 -18.00 9.26
N TRP A 346 6.78 -17.51 10.10
CA TRP A 346 6.99 -17.41 11.54
C TRP A 346 6.26 -18.48 12.37
N ARG A 347 5.35 -19.21 11.75
CA ARG A 347 4.48 -20.18 12.44
C ARG A 347 4.47 -21.51 11.71
N PRO A 348 5.43 -22.40 11.99
CA PRO A 348 5.45 -23.74 11.40
C PRO A 348 4.11 -24.46 11.61
N GLY A 349 3.56 -25.02 10.53
CA GLY A 349 2.24 -25.68 10.51
C GLY A 349 1.05 -24.74 10.33
N LYS A 350 1.25 -23.40 10.29
CA LYS A 350 0.17 -22.44 10.05
C LYS A 350 0.42 -21.65 8.77
N LYS A 351 -0.05 -22.19 7.65
CA LYS A 351 0.03 -21.55 6.33
C LYS A 351 -0.96 -20.41 6.19
N GLY A 352 -0.61 -19.44 5.37
CA GLY A 352 -1.53 -18.39 4.97
C GLY A 352 -2.68 -18.90 4.09
N ARG A 353 -3.67 -18.05 3.83
CA ARG A 353 -4.77 -18.30 2.91
C ARG A 353 -4.96 -17.10 2.00
N MET A 354 -5.26 -17.34 0.71
CA MET A 354 -5.47 -16.28 -0.26
C MET A 354 -6.58 -16.64 -1.22
N ARG A 355 -7.61 -15.79 -1.34
CA ARG A 355 -8.75 -16.04 -2.23
C ARG A 355 -9.55 -14.80 -2.61
N ASN A 356 -10.36 -14.93 -3.69
CA ASN A 356 -11.27 -13.89 -4.17
C ASN A 356 -10.53 -12.60 -4.52
N ILE A 357 -9.57 -12.70 -5.46
CA ILE A 357 -8.76 -11.59 -5.93
C ILE A 357 -9.13 -11.28 -7.38
N SER A 358 -9.45 -10.03 -7.66
CA SER A 358 -9.70 -9.53 -9.01
C SER A 358 -8.69 -8.46 -9.37
N ILE A 359 -7.95 -8.66 -10.46
CA ILE A 359 -6.99 -7.70 -11.00
C ILE A 359 -7.39 -7.40 -12.44
N SER A 360 -7.75 -6.15 -12.71
CA SER A 360 -8.29 -5.76 -14.01
C SER A 360 -7.72 -4.45 -14.54
N ASN A 361 -7.77 -4.29 -15.87
CA ASN A 361 -7.37 -3.07 -16.58
C ASN A 361 -5.94 -2.62 -16.21
N VAL A 362 -4.97 -3.51 -16.41
CA VAL A 362 -3.55 -3.27 -16.09
C VAL A 362 -2.76 -3.07 -17.38
N TYR A 363 -1.99 -2.00 -17.43
CA TYR A 363 -0.92 -1.83 -18.43
C TYR A 363 0.43 -1.82 -17.73
N ALA A 364 1.38 -2.63 -18.21
CA ALA A 364 2.67 -2.76 -17.56
C ALA A 364 3.86 -2.89 -18.54
N GLU A 365 4.97 -2.27 -18.15
CA GLU A 365 6.27 -2.36 -18.80
C GLU A 365 7.33 -2.83 -17.81
N VAL A 366 7.95 -3.97 -18.08
CA VAL A 366 9.02 -4.57 -17.28
C VAL A 366 10.36 -4.28 -17.95
N PRO A 367 11.37 -3.72 -17.26
CA PRO A 367 12.68 -3.42 -17.85
C PRO A 367 13.54 -4.68 -18.00
N ALA A 368 14.51 -4.62 -18.92
CA ALA A 368 15.51 -5.69 -19.08
C ALA A 368 16.51 -5.76 -17.92
N THR A 369 16.72 -4.62 -17.26
CA THR A 369 17.67 -4.47 -16.15
C THR A 369 16.94 -3.90 -14.94
N LYS A 370 17.63 -3.83 -13.80
CA LYS A 370 17.13 -3.15 -12.60
C LYS A 370 16.72 -1.72 -12.97
N PRO A 371 15.50 -1.28 -12.63
CA PRO A 371 15.14 0.13 -12.71
C PRO A 371 16.09 0.95 -11.83
N ASP A 372 16.79 1.90 -12.41
CA ASP A 372 17.66 2.78 -11.63
C ASP A 372 16.79 3.82 -10.91
N ALA A 373 16.53 3.57 -9.66
CA ALA A 373 15.82 4.50 -8.81
C ALA A 373 16.72 5.59 -8.24
N GLY A 374 18.05 5.43 -8.26
CA GLY A 374 19.02 6.41 -7.78
C GLY A 374 18.98 6.62 -6.27
N TYR A 375 18.65 5.60 -5.49
CA TYR A 375 18.61 5.67 -4.03
C TYR A 375 19.96 5.31 -3.42
N ASN A 376 20.37 6.05 -2.38
CA ASN A 376 21.54 5.71 -1.57
C ASN A 376 21.26 4.53 -0.63
N TYR A 377 20.00 4.39 -0.18
CA TYR A 377 19.55 3.32 0.70
C TYR A 377 18.41 2.57 0.02
N GLU A 378 18.73 1.42 -0.51
CA GLU A 378 17.76 0.56 -1.18
C GLU A 378 17.34 -0.59 -0.25
N GLY A 379 16.14 -1.12 -0.46
CA GLY A 379 15.71 -2.38 0.14
C GLY A 379 16.64 -3.54 -0.23
N PRO A 380 16.40 -4.76 0.27
CA PRO A 380 17.28 -5.92 0.03
C PRO A 380 17.65 -6.03 -1.44
N TRP A 381 18.94 -6.13 -1.69
CA TRP A 381 19.50 -6.01 -3.01
C TRP A 381 19.60 -7.36 -3.72
N GLU A 382 19.26 -7.40 -5.01
CA GLU A 382 19.27 -8.60 -5.80
C GLU A 382 20.02 -8.38 -7.12
N HIS A 383 21.07 -9.17 -7.30
CA HIS A 383 21.92 -9.10 -8.50
C HIS A 383 21.40 -9.91 -9.69
N GLN A 384 20.08 -10.01 -9.87
CA GLN A 384 19.51 -10.82 -10.92
C GLN A 384 18.94 -9.98 -12.07
N PRO A 385 19.07 -10.42 -13.33
CA PRO A 385 18.38 -9.80 -14.44
C PRO A 385 16.85 -9.83 -14.24
N ARG A 386 16.16 -8.74 -14.51
CA ARG A 386 14.70 -8.64 -14.30
C ARG A 386 13.90 -9.54 -15.22
N ASN A 387 14.41 -9.81 -16.41
CA ASN A 387 13.74 -10.68 -17.37
C ASN A 387 13.62 -12.16 -16.95
N ILE A 388 14.21 -12.58 -15.86
CA ILE A 388 14.05 -13.95 -15.35
C ILE A 388 12.77 -14.14 -14.51
N SER A 389 12.17 -13.07 -14.00
CA SER A 389 11.06 -13.14 -13.03
C SER A 389 9.73 -12.79 -13.69
N PRO A 390 8.85 -13.78 -13.95
CA PRO A 390 7.48 -13.53 -14.42
C PRO A 390 6.60 -12.94 -13.30
N SER A 391 5.45 -12.42 -13.65
CA SER A 391 4.36 -12.28 -12.69
C SER A 391 4.02 -13.64 -12.09
N SER A 392 3.86 -13.73 -10.76
CA SER A 392 3.76 -15.03 -10.10
C SER A 392 2.58 -15.13 -9.14
N ILE A 393 1.89 -16.28 -9.17
CA ILE A 393 0.80 -16.65 -8.26
C ILE A 393 1.18 -17.99 -7.65
N VAL A 394 1.73 -17.99 -6.43
CA VAL A 394 2.34 -19.19 -5.85
C VAL A 394 1.81 -19.48 -4.46
N GLY A 395 0.96 -20.51 -4.38
CA GLY A 395 0.49 -21.11 -3.14
C GLY A 395 1.50 -22.05 -2.51
N GLN A 396 0.99 -23.01 -1.73
CA GLN A 396 1.73 -24.13 -1.14
C GLN A 396 1.00 -25.45 -1.49
N PRO A 397 1.65 -26.60 -1.46
CA PRO A 397 1.07 -27.88 -1.87
C PRO A 397 -0.28 -28.23 -1.21
N ASP A 398 -0.54 -27.76 -0.02
CA ASP A 398 -1.77 -27.97 0.76
C ASP A 398 -2.48 -26.64 1.14
N ALA A 399 -2.07 -25.52 0.55
CA ALA A 399 -2.69 -24.21 0.73
C ALA A 399 -2.71 -23.46 -0.62
N PHE A 400 -3.75 -23.73 -1.40
CA PHE A 400 -3.93 -23.17 -2.74
C PHE A 400 -4.36 -21.70 -2.69
N ILE A 401 -3.89 -20.92 -3.65
CA ILE A 401 -4.48 -19.60 -3.96
C ILE A 401 -5.75 -19.86 -4.79
N GLU A 402 -6.88 -19.28 -4.39
CA GLU A 402 -8.17 -19.62 -4.94
C GLU A 402 -8.92 -18.41 -5.53
N ASN A 403 -9.68 -18.63 -6.59
CA ASN A 403 -10.60 -17.64 -7.16
C ASN A 403 -9.87 -16.34 -7.55
N VAL A 404 -8.91 -16.42 -8.45
CA VAL A 404 -8.20 -15.26 -9.00
C VAL A 404 -8.69 -14.96 -10.41
N ILE A 405 -9.08 -13.72 -10.64
CA ILE A 405 -9.50 -13.22 -11.95
C ILE A 405 -8.48 -12.16 -12.40
N LEU A 406 -7.85 -12.43 -13.54
CA LEU A 406 -6.97 -11.53 -14.26
C LEU A 406 -7.68 -11.11 -15.55
N LYS A 407 -8.00 -9.82 -15.71
CA LYS A 407 -8.83 -9.35 -16.83
C LYS A 407 -8.28 -8.07 -17.45
N ASN A 408 -8.25 -8.00 -18.79
CA ASN A 408 -7.78 -6.83 -19.54
C ASN A 408 -6.38 -6.42 -19.08
N ILE A 409 -5.40 -7.32 -19.17
CA ILE A 409 -4.02 -7.09 -18.74
C ILE A 409 -3.10 -7.10 -19.95
N GLU A 410 -2.34 -6.03 -20.13
CA GLU A 410 -1.28 -5.93 -21.12
C GLU A 410 0.07 -5.78 -20.42
N ILE A 411 1.02 -6.70 -20.68
CA ILE A 411 2.38 -6.67 -20.11
C ILE A 411 3.39 -6.71 -21.24
N HIS A 412 4.24 -5.69 -21.31
CA HIS A 412 5.42 -5.62 -22.14
C HIS A 412 6.63 -6.08 -21.34
N HIS A 413 7.19 -7.21 -21.74
CA HIS A 413 8.30 -7.86 -21.09
C HIS A 413 9.55 -7.78 -21.98
N PRO A 414 10.76 -7.62 -21.45
CA PRO A 414 11.97 -7.54 -22.27
C PRO A 414 12.27 -8.84 -23.03
N GLY A 415 11.84 -9.99 -22.53
CA GLY A 415 12.23 -11.29 -23.10
C GLY A 415 13.73 -11.49 -23.04
N GLY A 416 14.27 -12.39 -23.85
CA GLY A 416 15.71 -12.61 -23.97
C GLY A 416 16.29 -13.41 -22.80
N GLY A 417 15.52 -14.31 -22.17
CA GLY A 417 16.05 -15.26 -21.19
C GLY A 417 17.20 -16.08 -21.77
N ASP A 418 18.22 -16.34 -20.95
CA ASP A 418 19.41 -17.11 -21.32
C ASP A 418 19.30 -18.54 -20.76
N PRO A 419 19.30 -19.59 -21.61
CA PRO A 419 19.27 -20.98 -21.15
C PRO A 419 20.42 -21.37 -20.23
N ASN A 420 21.54 -20.65 -20.29
CA ASN A 420 22.67 -20.91 -19.38
C ASN A 420 22.37 -20.53 -17.93
N PHE A 421 21.37 -19.70 -17.70
CA PHE A 421 20.87 -19.35 -16.36
C PHE A 421 19.66 -20.18 -15.95
N ALA A 422 19.08 -20.99 -16.88
CA ALA A 422 17.93 -21.83 -16.57
C ALA A 422 18.29 -22.83 -15.47
N ARG A 423 17.56 -22.75 -14.36
CA ARG A 423 17.75 -23.64 -13.22
C ARG A 423 16.76 -24.79 -13.19
N VAL A 424 15.62 -24.58 -13.83
CA VAL A 424 14.53 -25.55 -13.88
C VAL A 424 13.93 -25.58 -15.27
N GLY A 425 14.00 -26.74 -15.92
CA GLY A 425 13.34 -26.99 -17.20
C GLY A 425 11.84 -27.29 -17.04
N LEU A 426 11.10 -27.34 -18.17
CA LEU A 426 9.68 -27.67 -18.17
C LEU A 426 9.41 -29.12 -17.72
N ASP A 427 10.35 -30.00 -17.89
CA ASP A 427 10.35 -31.41 -17.48
C ASP A 427 10.83 -31.61 -16.02
N GLU A 428 11.23 -30.54 -15.37
CA GLU A 428 11.83 -30.57 -14.04
C GLU A 428 11.11 -29.65 -13.04
N LEU A 429 9.82 -29.30 -13.26
CA LEU A 429 9.07 -28.34 -12.40
C LEU A 429 9.00 -28.76 -10.93
N ASP A 430 9.12 -30.05 -10.64
CA ASP A 430 9.24 -30.55 -9.26
C ASP A 430 10.50 -30.04 -8.52
N LYS A 431 11.50 -29.56 -9.26
CA LYS A 431 12.71 -28.95 -8.69
C LYS A 431 12.55 -27.48 -8.30
N VAL A 432 11.43 -26.81 -8.66
CA VAL A 432 11.14 -25.47 -8.17
C VAL A 432 10.91 -25.55 -6.66
N PRO A 433 11.72 -24.87 -5.82
CA PRO A 433 11.64 -25.03 -4.39
C PRO A 433 10.38 -24.38 -3.81
N GLU A 434 9.79 -24.97 -2.77
CA GLU A 434 8.58 -24.40 -2.13
C GLU A 434 8.87 -23.17 -1.27
N LEU A 435 10.02 -23.08 -0.64
CA LEU A 435 10.50 -21.94 0.16
C LEU A 435 9.44 -21.37 1.13
N PRO A 436 8.79 -22.20 1.97
CA PRO A 436 7.65 -21.75 2.78
C PRO A 436 8.04 -20.66 3.78
N ALA A 437 9.23 -20.74 4.37
CA ALA A 437 9.72 -19.84 5.40
C ALA A 437 10.50 -18.62 4.86
N SER A 438 10.68 -18.53 3.54
CA SER A 438 11.47 -17.45 2.94
C SER A 438 10.70 -16.13 2.93
N TYR A 439 11.47 -15.03 2.95
CA TYR A 439 10.91 -13.69 2.75
C TYR A 439 10.27 -13.59 1.36
N PRO A 440 9.04 -13.09 1.24
CA PRO A 440 8.30 -13.12 -0.02
C PRO A 440 8.71 -11.97 -0.95
N GLU A 441 9.64 -12.26 -1.84
CA GLU A 441 10.08 -11.38 -2.91
C GLU A 441 9.90 -12.06 -4.28
N PHE A 442 9.59 -11.28 -5.30
CA PHE A 442 9.32 -11.79 -6.65
C PHE A 442 10.46 -12.65 -7.22
N SER A 443 11.69 -12.42 -6.79
CA SER A 443 12.91 -13.13 -7.22
C SER A 443 13.28 -14.31 -6.32
N MET A 444 12.52 -14.60 -5.26
CA MET A 444 12.85 -15.64 -4.28
C MET A 444 13.06 -17.04 -4.90
N PHE A 445 12.35 -17.34 -5.98
CA PHE A 445 12.47 -18.60 -6.69
C PHE A 445 13.64 -18.62 -7.70
N LYS A 446 14.37 -17.52 -7.83
CA LYS A 446 15.37 -17.31 -8.87
C LYS A 446 14.74 -17.43 -10.26
N GLU A 447 15.39 -18.09 -11.21
CA GLU A 447 14.83 -18.24 -12.54
C GLU A 447 13.67 -19.26 -12.56
N LEU A 448 12.55 -18.83 -13.09
CA LEU A 448 11.37 -19.65 -13.33
C LEU A 448 11.21 -19.92 -14.83
N PRO A 449 10.64 -21.07 -15.23
CA PRO A 449 10.52 -21.49 -16.62
C PRO A 449 9.43 -20.75 -17.43
N ALA A 450 8.99 -19.61 -16.95
CA ALA A 450 8.04 -18.71 -17.59
C ALA A 450 8.63 -17.31 -17.73
N TRP A 451 8.17 -16.54 -18.74
CA TRP A 451 8.53 -15.13 -18.83
C TRP A 451 7.36 -14.17 -18.52
N GLY A 452 6.12 -14.58 -18.74
CA GLY A 452 4.93 -13.76 -18.49
C GLY A 452 4.27 -14.08 -17.15
N PHE A 453 3.73 -15.30 -16.99
CA PHE A 453 3.10 -15.76 -15.74
C PHE A 453 3.59 -17.13 -15.32
N TYR A 454 3.90 -17.28 -14.03
CA TYR A 454 4.11 -18.55 -13.36
C TYR A 454 3.06 -18.75 -12.28
N VAL A 455 2.24 -19.80 -12.42
CA VAL A 455 1.16 -20.11 -11.46
C VAL A 455 1.41 -21.48 -10.89
N ARG A 456 1.44 -21.59 -9.55
CA ARG A 456 1.67 -22.85 -8.86
C ARG A 456 0.79 -22.98 -7.61
N HIS A 457 0.28 -24.18 -7.36
CA HIS A 457 -0.61 -24.48 -6.23
C HIS A 457 -1.77 -23.49 -6.16
N ALA A 458 -2.58 -23.47 -7.21
CA ALA A 458 -3.69 -22.55 -7.34
C ALA A 458 -4.93 -23.26 -7.92
N ARG A 459 -6.13 -22.73 -7.66
CA ARG A 459 -7.37 -23.25 -8.23
C ARG A 459 -8.36 -22.15 -8.59
N ASN A 460 -9.19 -22.44 -9.59
CA ASN A 460 -10.18 -21.51 -10.13
C ASN A 460 -9.55 -20.18 -10.57
N ILE A 461 -8.64 -20.28 -11.55
CA ILE A 461 -7.90 -19.13 -12.08
C ILE A 461 -8.47 -18.76 -13.45
N THR A 462 -8.82 -17.48 -13.62
CA THR A 462 -9.31 -16.96 -14.90
C THR A 462 -8.35 -15.93 -15.47
N PHE A 463 -7.91 -16.14 -16.69
CA PHE A 463 -7.23 -15.18 -17.55
C PHE A 463 -8.19 -14.75 -18.65
N GLU A 464 -8.64 -13.51 -18.66
CA GLU A 464 -9.58 -12.99 -19.65
C GLU A 464 -8.99 -11.74 -20.34
N ASN A 465 -8.86 -11.77 -21.65
CA ASN A 465 -8.28 -10.70 -22.46
C ASN A 465 -6.88 -10.29 -21.96
N ILE A 466 -5.94 -11.23 -22.03
CA ILE A 466 -4.56 -11.05 -21.61
C ILE A 466 -3.67 -10.91 -22.84
N LYS A 467 -2.89 -9.83 -22.88
CA LYS A 467 -1.88 -9.57 -23.91
C LYS A 467 -0.48 -9.56 -23.30
N LEU A 468 0.36 -10.48 -23.73
CA LEU A 468 1.77 -10.59 -23.31
C LEU A 468 2.65 -10.31 -24.52
N VAL A 469 3.56 -9.37 -24.40
CA VAL A 469 4.48 -8.96 -25.47
C VAL A 469 5.92 -9.11 -24.98
N ALA A 470 6.70 -9.96 -25.63
CA ALA A 470 8.14 -10.06 -25.40
C ALA A 470 8.91 -9.29 -26.48
N ALA A 471 9.77 -8.36 -26.09
CA ALA A 471 10.58 -7.57 -27.03
C ALA A 471 11.65 -8.41 -27.75
N LYS A 472 12.20 -9.41 -27.06
CA LYS A 472 13.20 -10.35 -27.61
C LYS A 472 12.66 -11.78 -27.54
N LYS A 473 13.19 -12.66 -28.40
CA LYS A 473 12.92 -14.10 -28.31
C LYS A 473 13.28 -14.60 -26.90
N ASP A 474 12.39 -15.37 -26.30
CA ASP A 474 12.63 -16.03 -25.01
C ASP A 474 12.52 -17.55 -25.18
N TYR A 475 13.38 -18.33 -24.52
CA TYR A 475 13.31 -19.79 -24.58
C TYR A 475 12.19 -20.36 -23.72
N ARG A 476 11.78 -19.63 -22.69
CA ARG A 476 10.71 -20.01 -21.74
C ARG A 476 9.32 -19.92 -22.37
N ARG A 477 8.32 -20.41 -21.69
CA ARG A 477 6.91 -20.26 -22.09
C ARG A 477 6.36 -18.91 -21.57
N ALA A 478 5.34 -18.39 -22.24
CA ALA A 478 4.68 -17.19 -21.78
C ALA A 478 3.93 -17.43 -20.45
N ILE A 479 3.26 -18.58 -20.33
CA ILE A 479 2.53 -19.00 -19.13
C ILE A 479 2.91 -20.43 -18.77
N VAL A 480 3.24 -20.67 -17.50
CA VAL A 480 3.43 -22.00 -16.94
C VAL A 480 2.45 -22.20 -15.79
N LEU A 481 1.68 -23.30 -15.88
CA LEU A 481 0.74 -23.76 -14.86
C LEU A 481 1.30 -25.05 -14.24
N ASP A 482 1.65 -24.99 -12.96
CA ASP A 482 2.23 -26.11 -12.21
C ASP A 482 1.35 -26.44 -10.99
N ASP A 483 0.64 -27.54 -11.04
CA ASP A 483 -0.35 -27.93 -10.03
C ASP A 483 -1.47 -26.88 -9.87
N VAL A 484 -2.13 -26.59 -11.00
CA VAL A 484 -3.23 -25.60 -11.05
C VAL A 484 -4.50 -26.27 -11.55
N HIS A 485 -5.59 -26.08 -10.83
CA HIS A 485 -6.86 -26.77 -11.12
C HIS A 485 -7.97 -25.79 -11.48
N THR A 486 -8.77 -26.12 -12.48
CA THR A 486 -9.86 -25.30 -13.01
C THR A 486 -9.35 -23.95 -13.53
N VAL A 487 -8.72 -23.96 -14.68
CA VAL A 487 -8.16 -22.77 -15.33
C VAL A 487 -8.97 -22.42 -16.58
N ARG A 488 -9.35 -21.15 -16.69
CA ARG A 488 -9.94 -20.60 -17.89
C ARG A 488 -9.00 -19.56 -18.51
N LEU A 489 -8.64 -19.76 -19.76
CA LEU A 489 -7.84 -18.84 -20.58
C LEU A 489 -8.73 -18.37 -21.74
N LYS A 490 -9.24 -17.16 -21.69
CA LYS A 490 -10.11 -16.56 -22.71
C LYS A 490 -9.45 -15.37 -23.36
N ALA A 491 -9.40 -15.35 -24.70
CA ALA A 491 -8.79 -14.28 -25.49
C ALA A 491 -7.33 -13.99 -25.06
N LEU A 492 -6.49 -15.03 -24.98
CA LEU A 492 -5.05 -14.89 -24.69
C LEU A 492 -4.30 -14.53 -25.99
N GLN A 493 -3.56 -13.43 -25.96
CA GLN A 493 -2.70 -12.97 -27.03
C GLN A 493 -1.25 -12.96 -26.56
N VAL A 494 -0.36 -13.68 -27.24
CA VAL A 494 1.07 -13.69 -26.96
C VAL A 494 1.82 -13.29 -28.23
N GLN A 495 2.63 -12.26 -28.10
CA GLN A 495 3.49 -11.73 -29.17
C GLN A 495 4.95 -11.87 -28.72
N GLU A 496 5.70 -12.70 -29.42
CA GLU A 496 7.15 -12.88 -29.21
C GLU A 496 7.85 -13.13 -30.53
N PRO A 497 9.11 -12.67 -30.70
CA PRO A 497 9.90 -12.97 -31.89
C PRO A 497 10.29 -14.46 -31.96
N GLY A 498 10.32 -15.01 -33.20
CA GLY A 498 10.77 -16.37 -33.46
C GLY A 498 9.66 -17.35 -33.84
N PRO A 499 9.96 -18.64 -33.87
CA PRO A 499 8.98 -19.67 -34.25
C PRO A 499 7.81 -19.72 -33.28
N LYS A 500 6.60 -19.89 -33.82
CA LYS A 500 5.40 -20.08 -32.99
C LYS A 500 5.55 -21.34 -32.14
N LYS A 501 5.35 -21.20 -30.84
CA LYS A 501 5.26 -22.30 -29.88
C LYS A 501 3.94 -22.19 -29.09
N ASN A 502 3.51 -23.27 -28.46
CA ASN A 502 2.38 -23.17 -27.55
C ASN A 502 2.76 -22.20 -26.41
N PRO A 503 2.03 -21.08 -26.21
CA PRO A 503 2.38 -20.11 -25.20
C PRO A 503 2.15 -20.60 -23.76
N VAL A 504 1.30 -21.62 -23.59
CA VAL A 504 0.92 -22.15 -22.27
C VAL A 504 1.51 -23.57 -22.11
N TYR A 505 2.10 -23.83 -20.98
CA TYR A 505 2.53 -25.14 -20.55
C TYR A 505 1.82 -25.52 -19.24
N SER A 506 1.30 -26.74 -19.17
CA SER A 506 0.57 -27.25 -18.01
C SER A 506 1.22 -28.51 -17.49
N TYR A 507 1.54 -28.56 -16.21
CA TYR A 507 2.10 -29.70 -15.51
C TYR A 507 1.29 -30.00 -14.25
N ARG A 508 0.91 -31.25 -14.02
CA ARG A 508 0.04 -31.68 -12.89
C ARG A 508 -1.25 -30.85 -12.75
N SER A 509 -1.66 -30.17 -13.80
CA SER A 509 -2.81 -29.26 -13.80
C SER A 509 -4.02 -29.91 -14.45
N THR A 510 -5.23 -29.62 -13.97
CA THR A 510 -6.48 -30.20 -14.46
C THR A 510 -7.46 -29.13 -14.91
N GLU A 511 -8.40 -29.51 -15.77
CA GLU A 511 -9.48 -28.64 -16.27
C GLU A 511 -8.98 -27.31 -16.86
N VAL A 512 -7.87 -27.35 -17.60
CA VAL A 512 -7.33 -26.18 -18.30
C VAL A 512 -8.09 -26.00 -19.62
N ARG A 513 -8.92 -24.96 -19.70
CA ARG A 513 -9.73 -24.63 -20.86
C ARG A 513 -9.22 -23.38 -21.53
N GLN A 514 -8.94 -23.47 -22.83
CA GLN A 514 -8.54 -22.33 -23.65
C GLN A 514 -9.67 -21.99 -24.61
N GLU A 515 -10.20 -20.78 -24.50
CA GLU A 515 -11.27 -20.22 -25.33
C GLU A 515 -10.72 -19.09 -26.20
N LYS A 516 -11.21 -19.00 -27.46
CA LYS A 516 -10.78 -17.96 -28.41
C LYS A 516 -11.23 -16.56 -27.98
#